data_8340e83c3da13ab706c6f521ae9af9f4
#
_entry.id   8340e83c3da13ab706c6f521ae9af9f4
#
_cell.length_a   1.000
_cell.length_b   1.000
_cell.length_c   1.000
_cell.angle_alpha   90.00
_cell.angle_beta   90.00
_cell.angle_gamma   90.00
#
_symmetry.space_group_name_H-M   'P 1'
#
loop_
_entity.id
_entity.type
_entity.pdbx_description
1 polymer ?
#
loop_
_entity_poly.entity_id
_entity_poly.type
_entity_poly.pdbx_seq_one_letter_code
_entity_poly.pdbx_strand_id
1 'polypeptide(L)'
;LMFFDISFNGNYNLSSNSLKDALFTTTSLLTTTGFVTADYDTFPAISKICAFFLFFIGGSAGSTTGAIKIIRTILVIKYLSYEMKKLIHPQGVYTIKIGGNVVPDNVVKNTLGFYLFYIFIFVISAIIFAFYGSDMMTSLSASASSLGNIGPGLGDIGPYDNWGHFPNGAKWLSSFCMLLGRLEIFTVMVLFSRAFWVR
;
A
#
# COMPACT_ATOMS: atom_id res chain seq x y z
N LEU A 1 -9.31 3.51 15.33
CA LEU A 1 -10.33 4.00 14.40
C LEU A 1 -11.25 2.87 13.96
N MET A 2 -10.77 1.82 13.28
CA MET A 2 -11.59 0.69 12.82
C MET A 2 -12.49 0.11 13.94
N PHE A 3 -11.92 -0.17 15.11
CA PHE A 3 -12.70 -0.71 16.23
C PHE A 3 -13.89 0.18 16.63
N PHE A 4 -13.67 1.48 16.76
CA PHE A 4 -14.73 2.42 17.10
C PHE A 4 -15.81 2.49 16.02
N ASP A 5 -15.40 2.52 14.75
CA ASP A 5 -16.33 2.58 13.62
C ASP A 5 -17.18 1.31 13.50
N ILE A 6 -16.56 0.13 13.62
CA ILE A 6 -17.26 -1.16 13.61
C ILE A 6 -18.23 -1.27 14.77
N SER A 7 -17.85 -0.75 15.95
CA SER A 7 -18.68 -0.83 17.16
C SER A 7 -19.85 0.16 17.15
N PHE A 8 -19.68 1.36 16.58
CA PHE A 8 -20.72 2.39 16.59
C PHE A 8 -21.61 2.40 15.34
N ASN A 9 -21.03 2.15 14.17
CA ASN A 9 -21.71 2.23 12.88
C ASN A 9 -21.97 0.86 12.23
N GLY A 10 -21.35 -0.20 12.73
CA GLY A 10 -21.55 -1.56 12.23
C GLY A 10 -22.73 -2.26 12.90
N ASN A 11 -23.21 -3.31 12.26
CA ASN A 11 -24.22 -4.23 12.85
C ASN A 11 -23.62 -5.12 13.96
N TYR A 12 -22.39 -4.82 14.39
CA TYR A 12 -21.69 -5.54 15.43
C TYR A 12 -21.94 -4.86 16.79
N ASN A 13 -22.50 -5.60 17.74
CA ASN A 13 -22.56 -5.14 19.14
C ASN A 13 -21.13 -4.89 19.66
N LEU A 14 -20.97 -3.97 20.61
CA LEU A 14 -19.71 -3.75 21.36
C LEU A 14 -19.32 -5.07 22.06
N SER A 15 -18.71 -5.97 21.30
CA SER A 15 -18.34 -7.31 21.75
C SER A 15 -16.82 -7.49 21.63
N SER A 16 -16.30 -8.42 22.41
CA SER A 16 -14.90 -8.85 22.26
C SER A 16 -14.57 -9.28 20.83
N ASN A 17 -15.56 -9.64 20.02
CA ASN A 17 -15.40 -10.04 18.64
C ASN A 17 -15.06 -8.86 17.73
N SER A 18 -15.72 -7.69 17.87
CA SER A 18 -15.42 -6.50 17.07
C SER A 18 -13.98 -6.03 17.26
N LEU A 19 -13.47 -6.07 18.49
CA LEU A 19 -12.08 -5.74 18.79
C LEU A 19 -11.11 -6.75 18.18
N LYS A 20 -11.43 -8.04 18.30
CA LYS A 20 -10.64 -9.12 17.73
C LYS A 20 -10.55 -9.00 16.21
N ASP A 21 -11.67 -8.79 15.52
CA ASP A 21 -11.75 -8.67 14.07
C ASP A 21 -11.03 -7.41 13.58
N ALA A 22 -11.17 -6.27 14.26
CA ALA A 22 -10.45 -5.05 13.94
C ALA A 22 -8.93 -5.20 14.10
N LEU A 23 -8.46 -5.81 15.20
CA LEU A 23 -7.03 -6.06 15.45
C LEU A 23 -6.47 -7.05 14.44
N PHE A 24 -7.17 -8.16 14.19
CA PHE A 24 -6.71 -9.18 13.26
C PHE A 24 -6.61 -8.62 11.84
N THR A 25 -7.66 -7.96 11.34
CA THR A 25 -7.69 -7.34 10.01
C THR A 25 -6.56 -6.31 9.87
N THR A 26 -6.42 -5.39 10.84
CA THR A 26 -5.36 -4.38 10.80
C THR A 26 -3.97 -5.01 10.77
N THR A 27 -3.73 -6.03 11.60
CA THR A 27 -2.43 -6.73 11.65
C THR A 27 -2.17 -7.48 10.36
N SER A 28 -3.17 -8.21 9.83
CA SER A 28 -3.06 -8.97 8.60
C SER A 28 -2.76 -8.09 7.39
N LEU A 29 -3.42 -6.96 7.27
CA LEU A 29 -3.18 -6.01 6.18
C LEU A 29 -1.81 -5.33 6.31
N LEU A 30 -1.43 -4.90 7.51
CA LEU A 30 -0.14 -4.22 7.75
C LEU A 30 1.07 -5.15 7.54
N THR A 31 0.92 -6.43 7.87
CA THR A 31 1.97 -7.44 7.64
C THR A 31 1.91 -8.03 6.24
N THR A 32 0.99 -7.58 5.41
CA THR A 32 0.73 -8.10 4.05
C THR A 32 0.55 -9.62 4.02
N THR A 33 -0.10 -10.17 5.07
CA THR A 33 -0.36 -11.61 5.20
C THR A 33 -1.63 -12.02 4.45
N GLY A 34 -2.68 -11.17 4.48
CA GLY A 34 -3.93 -11.36 3.75
C GLY A 34 -4.89 -12.39 4.36
N PHE A 35 -4.61 -12.96 5.52
CA PHE A 35 -5.59 -13.81 6.21
C PHE A 35 -6.72 -12.99 6.81
N VAL A 36 -7.92 -13.54 6.81
CA VAL A 36 -9.13 -12.89 7.26
C VAL A 36 -9.88 -13.73 8.28
N THR A 37 -10.43 -13.07 9.30
CA THR A 37 -11.36 -13.67 10.28
C THR A 37 -12.78 -13.16 10.13
N ALA A 38 -12.92 -12.00 9.48
CA ALA A 38 -14.20 -11.36 9.22
C ALA A 38 -14.18 -10.70 7.83
N ASP A 39 -15.35 -10.60 7.23
CA ASP A 39 -15.51 -9.91 5.96
C ASP A 39 -15.45 -8.39 6.16
N TYR A 40 -14.25 -7.80 5.96
CA TYR A 40 -14.07 -6.37 6.09
C TYR A 40 -14.70 -5.57 4.95
N ASP A 41 -15.19 -6.22 3.88
CA ASP A 41 -15.95 -5.53 2.85
C ASP A 41 -17.39 -5.20 3.32
N THR A 42 -17.85 -5.84 4.36
CA THR A 42 -19.12 -5.49 5.04
C THR A 42 -18.95 -4.41 6.11
N PHE A 43 -17.73 -3.99 6.42
CA PHE A 43 -17.47 -2.99 7.45
C PHE A 43 -17.98 -1.60 7.02
N PRO A 44 -18.21 -0.69 7.99
CA PRO A 44 -18.58 0.70 7.69
C PRO A 44 -17.56 1.40 6.81
N ALA A 45 -17.97 2.47 6.13
CA ALA A 45 -17.17 3.17 5.12
C ALA A 45 -15.79 3.64 5.63
N ILE A 46 -15.72 4.15 6.86
CA ILE A 46 -14.44 4.61 7.44
C ILE A 46 -13.47 3.45 7.62
N SER A 47 -13.96 2.29 8.06
CA SER A 47 -13.14 1.08 8.20
C SER A 47 -12.61 0.57 6.86
N LYS A 48 -13.43 0.61 5.79
CA LYS A 48 -12.99 0.28 4.42
C LYS A 48 -11.91 1.24 3.92
N ILE A 49 -12.08 2.53 4.16
CA ILE A 49 -11.08 3.55 3.81
C ILE A 49 -9.77 3.29 4.57
N CYS A 50 -9.83 3.00 5.86
CA CYS A 50 -8.65 2.65 6.66
C CYS A 50 -7.97 1.37 6.12
N ALA A 51 -8.74 0.33 5.78
CA ALA A 51 -8.22 -0.89 5.16
C ALA A 51 -7.52 -0.60 3.83
N PHE A 52 -8.13 0.24 2.99
CA PHE A 52 -7.55 0.65 1.72
C PHE A 52 -6.20 1.37 1.90
N PHE A 53 -6.08 2.28 2.86
CA PHE A 53 -4.80 2.93 3.17
C PHE A 53 -3.75 1.96 3.69
N LEU A 54 -4.15 0.93 4.45
CA LEU A 54 -3.24 -0.10 4.93
C LEU A 54 -2.66 -0.94 3.80
N PHE A 55 -3.32 -1.05 2.64
CA PHE A 55 -2.76 -1.72 1.47
C PHE A 55 -1.46 -1.08 0.95
N PHE A 56 -1.24 0.21 1.21
CA PHE A 56 -0.03 0.92 0.80
C PHE A 56 1.09 0.87 1.84
N ILE A 57 0.77 0.56 3.10
CA ILE A 57 1.74 0.61 4.20
C ILE A 57 2.17 -0.82 4.55
N GLY A 58 3.42 -1.14 4.23
CA GLY A 58 4.02 -2.42 4.60
C GLY A 58 4.74 -2.39 5.94
N GLY A 59 5.38 -3.51 6.29
CA GLY A 59 6.12 -3.65 7.54
C GLY A 59 7.42 -2.85 7.61
N SER A 60 8.28 -3.24 8.57
CA SER A 60 9.56 -2.57 8.83
C SER A 60 10.57 -2.75 7.67
N ALA A 61 11.64 -1.96 7.67
CA ALA A 61 12.66 -1.95 6.62
C ALA A 61 13.30 -3.33 6.35
N GLY A 62 13.52 -4.14 7.38
CA GLY A 62 14.10 -5.48 7.28
C GLY A 62 13.09 -6.61 7.06
N SER A 63 11.79 -6.28 6.95
CA SER A 63 10.72 -7.25 6.76
C SER A 63 10.61 -7.70 5.30
N THR A 64 10.14 -8.92 5.09
CA THR A 64 9.80 -9.47 3.78
C THR A 64 8.42 -9.06 3.27
N THR A 65 7.72 -8.16 3.97
CA THR A 65 6.42 -7.63 3.56
C THR A 65 6.49 -6.93 2.20
N GLY A 66 5.41 -7.00 1.43
CA GLY A 66 5.21 -6.17 0.25
C GLY A 66 4.91 -4.69 0.61
N ALA A 67 4.21 -3.99 -0.26
CA ALA A 67 3.81 -2.58 -0.12
C ALA A 67 4.98 -1.61 0.16
N ILE A 68 4.67 -0.36 0.48
CA ILE A 68 5.67 0.66 0.79
C ILE A 68 6.09 0.49 2.26
N LYS A 69 7.36 0.20 2.50
CA LYS A 69 7.88 0.02 3.86
C LYS A 69 7.68 1.27 4.71
N ILE A 70 7.27 1.08 5.97
CA ILE A 70 6.91 2.17 6.89
C ILE A 70 8.04 3.21 7.05
N ILE A 71 9.30 2.80 6.97
CA ILE A 71 10.45 3.70 7.04
C ILE A 71 10.45 4.72 5.88
N ARG A 72 10.08 4.30 4.67
CA ARG A 72 9.97 5.18 3.50
C ARG A 72 8.82 6.18 3.67
N THR A 73 7.69 5.73 4.21
CA THR A 73 6.53 6.60 4.50
C THR A 73 6.89 7.66 5.56
N ILE A 74 7.57 7.28 6.65
CA ILE A 74 8.05 8.22 7.67
C ILE A 74 9.01 9.24 7.05
N LEU A 75 9.89 8.81 6.16
CA LEU A 75 10.86 9.68 5.51
C LEU A 75 10.17 10.71 4.61
N VAL A 76 9.17 10.30 3.84
CA VAL A 76 8.37 11.22 3.00
C VAL A 76 7.63 12.26 3.86
N ILE A 77 7.00 11.85 4.97
CA ILE A 77 6.32 12.79 5.88
C ILE A 77 7.30 13.80 6.49
N LYS A 78 8.50 13.32 6.90
CA LYS A 78 9.55 14.21 7.42
C LYS A 78 10.10 15.14 6.35
N TYR A 79 10.22 14.67 5.10
CA TYR A 79 10.63 15.50 3.98
C TYR A 79 9.62 16.62 3.70
N LEU A 80 8.32 16.32 3.72
CA LEU A 80 7.29 17.35 3.59
C LEU A 80 7.39 18.41 4.68
N SER A 81 7.61 17.99 5.93
CA SER A 81 7.82 18.91 7.05
C SER A 81 9.12 19.74 6.91
N TYR A 82 10.15 19.15 6.33
CA TYR A 82 11.41 19.84 6.03
C TYR A 82 11.21 20.92 4.96
N GLU A 83 10.53 20.59 3.85
CA GLU A 83 10.24 21.56 2.79
C GLU A 83 9.37 22.72 3.27
N MET A 84 8.34 22.47 4.09
CA MET A 84 7.53 23.54 4.68
C MET A 84 8.37 24.49 5.54
N LYS A 85 9.28 23.96 6.36
CA LYS A 85 10.18 24.78 7.18
C LYS A 85 11.15 25.62 6.33
N LYS A 86 11.65 25.05 5.24
CA LYS A 86 12.55 25.72 4.31
C LYS A 86 11.85 26.85 3.55
N LEU A 87 10.56 26.69 3.21
CA LEU A 87 9.77 27.76 2.60
C LEU A 87 9.54 28.93 3.56
N ILE A 88 9.37 28.68 4.87
CA ILE A 88 9.19 29.72 5.88
C ILE A 88 10.52 30.45 6.17
N HIS A 89 11.61 29.70 6.26
CA HIS A 89 12.93 30.24 6.56
C HIS A 89 13.97 29.72 5.54
N PRO A 90 14.11 30.39 4.36
CA PRO A 90 14.97 29.88 3.27
C PRO A 90 16.45 29.75 3.61
N GLN A 91 16.95 30.57 4.54
CA GLN A 91 18.33 30.53 4.97
C GLN A 91 18.61 29.55 6.13
N GLY A 92 17.57 28.89 6.65
CA GLY A 92 17.71 27.93 7.73
C GLY A 92 18.36 26.62 7.25
N VAL A 93 19.34 26.13 8.01
CA VAL A 93 19.94 24.81 7.75
C VAL A 93 19.15 23.75 8.49
N TYR A 94 18.39 22.97 7.76
CA TYR A 94 17.58 21.87 8.31
C TYR A 94 18.13 20.53 7.86
N THR A 95 18.09 19.55 8.74
CA THR A 95 18.47 18.17 8.42
C THR A 95 17.34 17.19 8.75
N ILE A 96 17.14 16.20 7.90
CA ILE A 96 16.18 15.13 8.15
C ILE A 96 16.86 14.07 9.00
N LYS A 97 16.28 13.74 10.17
CA LYS A 97 16.79 12.73 11.10
C LYS A 97 15.81 11.60 11.29
N ILE A 98 16.32 10.37 11.28
CA ILE A 98 15.58 9.15 11.65
C ILE A 98 16.37 8.42 12.72
N GLY A 99 15.75 8.13 13.86
CA GLY A 99 16.43 7.45 14.98
C GLY A 99 17.67 8.20 15.51
N GLY A 100 17.69 9.54 15.42
CA GLY A 100 18.86 10.36 15.83
C GLY A 100 19.91 10.58 14.74
N ASN A 101 19.95 9.76 13.69
CA ASN A 101 20.92 9.85 12.60
C ASN A 101 20.43 10.75 11.46
N VAL A 102 21.34 11.53 10.89
CA VAL A 102 21.05 12.37 9.71
C VAL A 102 20.94 11.48 8.48
N VAL A 103 19.85 11.65 7.71
CA VAL A 103 19.63 10.93 6.47
C VAL A 103 20.29 11.69 5.31
N PRO A 104 21.16 11.07 4.52
CA PRO A 104 21.77 11.70 3.34
C PRO A 104 20.71 12.08 2.29
N ASP A 105 20.90 13.21 1.60
CA ASP A 105 19.97 13.70 0.59
C ASP A 105 19.72 12.72 -0.56
N ASN A 106 20.71 11.92 -0.92
CA ASN A 106 20.56 10.88 -1.95
C ASN A 106 19.52 9.82 -1.56
N VAL A 107 19.49 9.43 -0.27
CA VAL A 107 18.50 8.46 0.24
C VAL A 107 17.10 9.05 0.20
N VAL A 108 16.98 10.34 0.54
CA VAL A 108 15.69 11.07 0.47
C VAL A 108 15.17 11.11 -0.96
N LYS A 109 16.03 11.55 -1.91
CA LYS A 109 15.67 11.62 -3.34
C LYS A 109 15.29 10.26 -3.92
N ASN A 110 16.04 9.21 -3.60
CA ASN A 110 15.74 7.86 -4.05
C ASN A 110 14.40 7.36 -3.48
N THR A 111 14.09 7.69 -2.22
CA THR A 111 12.82 7.31 -1.60
C THR A 111 11.64 8.04 -2.24
N LEU A 112 11.79 9.34 -2.53
CA LEU A 112 10.76 10.10 -3.25
C LEU A 112 10.53 9.56 -4.65
N GLY A 113 11.61 9.27 -5.39
CA GLY A 113 11.55 8.64 -6.71
C GLY A 113 10.80 7.30 -6.68
N PHE A 114 11.11 6.45 -5.68
CA PHE A 114 10.40 5.20 -5.47
C PHE A 114 8.90 5.41 -5.21
N TYR A 115 8.55 6.39 -4.36
CA TYR A 115 7.16 6.67 -4.00
C TYR A 115 6.35 7.14 -5.20
N LEU A 116 6.90 8.06 -5.99
CA LEU A 116 6.26 8.55 -7.21
C LEU A 116 6.06 7.42 -8.23
N PHE A 117 7.07 6.58 -8.40
CA PHE A 117 7.01 5.47 -9.34
C PHE A 117 6.02 4.38 -8.89
N TYR A 118 5.94 4.13 -7.58
CA TYR A 118 4.94 3.22 -7.01
C TYR A 118 3.52 3.71 -7.30
N ILE A 119 3.24 4.99 -7.05
CA ILE A 119 1.93 5.59 -7.34
C ILE A 119 1.63 5.56 -8.84
N PHE A 120 2.61 5.81 -9.68
CA PHE A 120 2.45 5.74 -11.14
C PHE A 120 2.03 4.33 -11.61
N ILE A 121 2.70 3.28 -11.14
CA ILE A 121 2.33 1.89 -11.46
C ILE A 121 0.96 1.56 -10.88
N PHE A 122 0.66 1.99 -9.67
CA PHE A 122 -0.65 1.81 -9.05
C PHE A 122 -1.77 2.37 -9.92
N VAL A 123 -1.64 3.61 -10.38
CA VAL A 123 -2.65 4.26 -11.22
C VAL A 123 -2.80 3.55 -12.57
N ILE A 124 -1.69 3.22 -13.22
CA ILE A 124 -1.74 2.50 -14.52
C ILE A 124 -2.41 1.14 -14.36
N SER A 125 -2.02 0.36 -13.38
CA SER A 125 -2.62 -0.97 -13.17
C SER A 125 -4.09 -0.88 -12.79
N ALA A 126 -4.52 0.12 -12.00
CA ALA A 126 -5.92 0.35 -11.69
C ALA A 126 -6.74 0.67 -12.96
N ILE A 127 -6.22 1.52 -13.86
CA ILE A 127 -6.86 1.83 -15.14
C ILE A 127 -7.00 0.57 -16.00
N ILE A 128 -5.98 -0.28 -16.05
CA ILE A 128 -6.05 -1.52 -16.82
C ILE A 128 -7.07 -2.50 -16.21
N PHE A 129 -7.15 -2.62 -14.87
CA PHE A 129 -8.20 -3.42 -14.23
C PHE A 129 -9.60 -2.90 -14.57
N ALA A 130 -9.81 -1.58 -14.53
CA ALA A 130 -11.07 -0.96 -14.94
C ALA A 130 -11.40 -1.24 -16.41
N PHE A 131 -10.39 -1.24 -17.30
CA PHE A 131 -10.58 -1.60 -18.71
C PHE A 131 -11.09 -3.04 -18.90
N TYR A 132 -10.74 -3.95 -18.00
CA TYR A 132 -11.25 -5.32 -17.97
C TYR A 132 -12.68 -5.44 -17.42
N GLY A 133 -13.35 -4.33 -17.12
CA GLY A 133 -14.75 -4.27 -16.71
C GLY A 133 -14.98 -4.35 -15.20
N SER A 134 -13.94 -4.21 -14.39
CA SER A 134 -14.09 -4.17 -12.94
C SER A 134 -14.64 -2.82 -12.47
N ASP A 135 -15.43 -2.83 -11.39
CA ASP A 135 -15.89 -1.60 -10.73
C ASP A 135 -14.72 -0.76 -10.20
N MET A 136 -14.96 0.51 -9.97
CA MET A 136 -13.93 1.45 -9.50
C MET A 136 -13.26 0.98 -8.20
N MET A 137 -14.05 0.56 -7.21
CA MET A 137 -13.52 0.07 -5.93
C MET A 137 -12.69 -1.19 -6.12
N THR A 138 -13.20 -2.13 -6.89
CA THR A 138 -12.50 -3.38 -7.23
C THR A 138 -11.19 -3.11 -7.97
N SER A 139 -11.19 -2.21 -8.97
CA SER A 139 -10.00 -1.89 -9.75
C SER A 139 -8.89 -1.24 -8.92
N LEU A 140 -9.26 -0.27 -8.07
CA LEU A 140 -8.31 0.39 -7.17
C LEU A 140 -7.76 -0.59 -6.12
N SER A 141 -8.64 -1.37 -5.50
CA SER A 141 -8.21 -2.33 -4.48
C SER A 141 -7.42 -3.50 -5.07
N ALA A 142 -7.76 -3.97 -6.28
CA ALA A 142 -7.00 -4.98 -7.00
C ALA A 142 -5.57 -4.55 -7.28
N SER A 143 -5.41 -3.32 -7.76
CA SER A 143 -4.10 -2.73 -7.99
C SER A 143 -3.29 -2.60 -6.69
N ALA A 144 -3.90 -2.02 -5.64
CA ALA A 144 -3.24 -1.83 -4.34
C ALA A 144 -2.87 -3.17 -3.68
N SER A 145 -3.79 -4.13 -3.66
CA SER A 145 -3.57 -5.45 -3.07
C SER A 145 -2.51 -6.25 -3.83
N SER A 146 -2.50 -6.19 -5.18
CA SER A 146 -1.48 -6.86 -6.00
C SER A 146 -0.10 -6.26 -5.77
N LEU A 147 0.05 -4.94 -5.80
CA LEU A 147 1.33 -4.26 -5.51
C LEU A 147 1.76 -4.43 -4.05
N GLY A 148 0.80 -4.45 -3.12
CA GLY A 148 1.04 -4.70 -1.71
C GLY A 148 1.40 -6.15 -1.38
N ASN A 149 1.15 -7.09 -2.31
CA ASN A 149 1.26 -8.55 -2.08
C ASN A 149 0.41 -9.02 -0.90
N ILE A 150 -0.81 -8.53 -0.78
CA ILE A 150 -1.73 -8.83 0.33
C ILE A 150 -2.63 -10.01 -0.05
N GLY A 151 -3.22 -9.99 -1.25
CA GLY A 151 -4.11 -11.01 -1.80
C GLY A 151 -5.55 -10.55 -1.88
N PRO A 152 -6.30 -10.46 -0.77
CA PRO A 152 -7.67 -9.94 -0.81
C PRO A 152 -7.69 -8.42 -1.01
N GLY A 153 -8.81 -7.91 -1.56
CA GLY A 153 -9.07 -6.49 -1.78
C GLY A 153 -10.42 -6.06 -1.23
N LEU A 154 -11.09 -5.18 -1.94
CA LEU A 154 -12.44 -4.69 -1.68
C LEU A 154 -13.28 -4.85 -2.94
N GLY A 155 -14.60 -4.95 -2.81
CA GLY A 155 -15.50 -5.25 -3.91
C GLY A 155 -15.41 -6.70 -4.35
N ASP A 156 -15.41 -6.99 -5.65
CA ASP A 156 -15.45 -8.35 -6.22
C ASP A 156 -14.24 -9.23 -5.87
N ILE A 157 -13.22 -8.68 -5.21
CA ILE A 157 -12.05 -9.40 -4.69
C ILE A 157 -11.95 -9.27 -3.17
N GLY A 158 -13.10 -9.12 -2.54
CA GLY A 158 -13.21 -9.05 -1.09
C GLY A 158 -12.58 -10.24 -0.37
N PRO A 159 -12.56 -10.20 0.97
CA PRO A 159 -11.89 -11.22 1.78
C PRO A 159 -12.48 -12.63 1.62
N TYR A 160 -13.74 -12.76 1.24
CA TYR A 160 -14.42 -14.03 0.99
C TYR A 160 -14.60 -14.35 -0.50
N ASP A 161 -14.21 -13.43 -1.37
CA ASP A 161 -14.24 -13.61 -2.81
C ASP A 161 -12.90 -14.13 -3.35
N ASN A 162 -12.85 -14.34 -4.67
CA ASN A 162 -11.66 -14.85 -5.32
C ASN A 162 -11.42 -14.21 -6.69
N TRP A 163 -10.20 -14.33 -7.18
CA TRP A 163 -9.78 -13.80 -8.48
C TRP A 163 -10.26 -14.66 -9.68
N GLY A 164 -11.07 -15.70 -9.43
CA GLY A 164 -11.47 -16.66 -10.44
C GLY A 164 -12.24 -16.05 -11.62
N HIS A 165 -13.10 -15.06 -11.35
CA HIS A 165 -13.95 -14.38 -12.32
C HIS A 165 -13.20 -13.41 -13.24
N PHE A 166 -11.98 -12.99 -12.89
CA PHE A 166 -11.20 -12.09 -13.73
C PHE A 166 -10.72 -12.76 -15.03
N PRO A 167 -10.69 -12.01 -16.14
CA PRO A 167 -10.11 -12.50 -17.39
C PRO A 167 -8.61 -12.78 -17.23
N ASN A 168 -8.09 -13.68 -18.07
CA ASN A 168 -6.69 -14.11 -17.98
C ASN A 168 -5.70 -12.93 -18.07
N GLY A 169 -6.01 -11.90 -18.87
CA GLY A 169 -5.16 -10.70 -18.96
C GLY A 169 -5.04 -9.94 -17.63
N ALA A 170 -6.15 -9.82 -16.89
CA ALA A 170 -6.12 -9.19 -15.56
C ALA A 170 -5.34 -10.03 -14.53
N LYS A 171 -5.42 -11.36 -14.61
CA LYS A 171 -4.62 -12.27 -13.77
C LYS A 171 -3.12 -12.15 -14.05
N TRP A 172 -2.74 -12.04 -15.33
CA TRP A 172 -1.34 -11.78 -15.70
C TRP A 172 -0.85 -10.42 -15.20
N LEU A 173 -1.68 -9.38 -15.32
CA LEU A 173 -1.37 -8.07 -14.77
C LEU A 173 -1.17 -8.12 -13.26
N SER A 174 -2.08 -8.78 -12.51
CA SER A 174 -1.95 -8.92 -11.06
C SER A 174 -0.66 -9.64 -10.68
N SER A 175 -0.32 -10.72 -11.37
CA SER A 175 0.93 -11.48 -11.15
C SER A 175 2.16 -10.62 -11.39
N PHE A 176 2.14 -9.77 -12.43
CA PHE A 176 3.22 -8.83 -12.70
C PHE A 176 3.33 -7.75 -11.62
N CYS A 177 2.19 -7.19 -11.18
CA CYS A 177 2.17 -6.23 -10.06
C CYS A 177 2.69 -6.83 -8.76
N MET A 178 2.34 -8.10 -8.45
CA MET A 178 2.86 -8.82 -7.29
C MET A 178 4.39 -8.98 -7.36
N LEU A 179 4.93 -9.32 -8.54
CA LEU A 179 6.37 -9.41 -8.76
C LEU A 179 7.06 -8.06 -8.51
N LEU A 180 6.50 -6.97 -9.07
CA LEU A 180 7.03 -5.61 -8.89
C LEU A 180 7.02 -5.20 -7.41
N GLY A 181 5.93 -5.45 -6.71
CA GLY A 181 5.78 -5.11 -5.30
C GLY A 181 6.73 -5.88 -4.38
N ARG A 182 7.00 -7.17 -4.72
CA ARG A 182 7.84 -8.04 -3.90
C ARG A 182 9.33 -7.81 -4.07
N LEU A 183 9.79 -7.61 -5.32
CA LEU A 183 11.22 -7.48 -5.64
C LEU A 183 11.73 -6.03 -5.56
N GLU A 184 10.93 -5.14 -5.00
CA GLU A 184 11.16 -3.69 -5.05
C GLU A 184 11.23 -3.17 -6.49
N ILE A 185 10.34 -2.28 -6.84
CA ILE A 185 10.05 -1.84 -8.22
C ILE A 185 11.30 -1.48 -9.01
N PHE A 186 12.26 -0.78 -8.41
CA PHE A 186 13.50 -0.38 -9.09
C PHE A 186 14.35 -1.55 -9.55
N THR A 187 14.44 -2.61 -8.74
CA THR A 187 15.23 -3.81 -9.07
C THR A 187 14.71 -4.48 -10.35
N VAL A 188 13.40 -4.58 -10.48
CA VAL A 188 12.78 -5.17 -11.66
C VAL A 188 12.89 -4.24 -12.87
N MET A 189 12.67 -2.92 -12.68
CA MET A 189 12.70 -1.95 -13.79
C MET A 189 14.09 -1.74 -14.38
N VAL A 190 15.14 -1.89 -13.60
CA VAL A 190 16.51 -1.85 -14.11
C VAL A 190 16.76 -2.93 -15.17
N LEU A 191 16.13 -4.11 -15.04
CA LEU A 191 16.24 -5.19 -16.03
C LEU A 191 15.67 -4.80 -17.41
N PHE A 192 14.69 -3.89 -17.45
CA PHE A 192 14.11 -3.38 -18.69
C PHE A 192 14.89 -2.19 -19.26
N SER A 193 15.88 -1.65 -18.53
CA SER A 193 16.72 -0.57 -19.01
C SER A 193 17.78 -1.08 -19.97
N ARG A 194 17.86 -0.47 -21.16
CA ARG A 194 18.90 -0.78 -22.15
C ARG A 194 20.32 -0.59 -21.56
N ALA A 195 20.51 0.38 -20.68
CA ALA A 195 21.78 0.66 -20.04
C ALA A 195 22.30 -0.49 -19.15
N PHE A 196 21.43 -1.38 -18.70
CA PHE A 196 21.81 -2.58 -17.93
C PHE A 196 22.47 -3.66 -18.83
N TRP A 197 22.01 -3.76 -20.08
CA TRP A 197 22.46 -4.80 -21.02
C TRP A 197 23.58 -4.36 -21.95
N VAL A 198 23.80 -3.06 -22.10
CA VAL A 198 24.85 -2.48 -22.95
C VAL A 198 25.93 -1.90 -22.04
N ARG A 199 27.05 -2.57 -22.00
CA ARG A 199 28.29 -2.04 -21.41
C ARG A 199 29.03 -1.20 -22.41
#